data_2daa817e0c54926600742c0e93b2a75b
#
_entry.id   2daa817e0c54926600742c0e93b2a75b
#
_cell.length_a   1.000
_cell.length_b   1.000
_cell.length_c   1.000
_cell.angle_alpha   90.00
_cell.angle_beta   90.00
_cell.angle_gamma   90.00
#
_symmetry.space_group_name_H-M   'P 1'
#
loop_
_entity.id
_entity.type
_entity.pdbx_description
1 polymer ?
#
loop_
_entity_poly.entity_id
_entity_poly.type
_entity_poly.pdbx_seq_one_letter_code
_entity_poly.pdbx_strand_id
1 'polypeptide(L)'
;MSLDLSPLTGAPRLLIQADLKPLQGTRFQPTGFPNLGPARYAGPGGEEMLLVESNQSMANRLEAACWDEAADDWVPPLRGLPLVKVLSPEGKSMTNSVLESHRLNSPYILEGKDETVLNLLKTRLAAFEQGRVDLRELARVLLSVDPNALVHGVFLAKKELAGGRLRLPRVLSAFIEAADVSVASSGGVKNDSVDPKGDTAKGFGNVPFARDEFTAGRLVAYFNLDLAQIRGFGLGNAVERLLVMFALFKVRSILSGGLRLRTACDLTLAAAPKVTAPENFSLPELSELADALPASIKAVGAEGLFAEPRITTVVYRKK
;
A
#
# COMPACT_ATOMS: atom_id res chain seq x y z
N MET A 1 -26.65 -6.22 -3.51
CA MET A 1 -27.17 -5.19 -2.56
C MET A 1 -26.19 -4.01 -2.60
N SER A 2 -26.69 -2.77 -2.48
CA SER A 2 -25.78 -1.62 -2.40
C SER A 2 -25.22 -1.53 -0.99
N LEU A 3 -23.90 -1.44 -0.85
CA LEU A 3 -23.23 -1.19 0.44
C LEU A 3 -23.71 0.14 1.03
N ASP A 4 -24.10 0.14 2.29
CA ASP A 4 -24.46 1.36 3.02
C ASP A 4 -23.20 2.05 3.56
N LEU A 5 -22.83 3.16 2.93
CA LEU A 5 -21.76 4.03 3.36
C LEU A 5 -22.29 5.34 4.00
N SER A 6 -23.59 5.44 4.23
CA SER A 6 -24.22 6.65 4.80
C SER A 6 -23.68 7.03 6.18
N PRO A 7 -23.27 6.10 7.08
CA PRO A 7 -22.65 6.47 8.36
C PRO A 7 -21.32 7.22 8.22
N LEU A 8 -20.67 7.13 7.06
CA LEU A 8 -19.42 7.86 6.77
C LEU A 8 -19.65 9.30 6.29
N THR A 9 -20.91 9.66 6.00
CA THR A 9 -21.24 11.00 5.53
C THR A 9 -20.92 12.03 6.62
N GLY A 10 -20.13 13.04 6.27
CA GLY A 10 -19.70 14.06 7.21
C GLY A 10 -18.56 13.66 8.17
N ALA A 11 -18.30 12.37 8.39
CA ALA A 11 -17.18 11.93 9.21
C ALA A 11 -15.83 12.38 8.58
N PRO A 12 -14.89 12.95 9.34
CA PRO A 12 -13.60 13.37 8.78
C PRO A 12 -12.66 12.19 8.53
N ARG A 13 -12.78 11.12 9.33
CA ARG A 13 -11.92 9.93 9.32
C ARG A 13 -12.74 8.68 9.51
N LEU A 14 -12.24 7.59 8.94
CA LEU A 14 -12.62 6.23 9.33
C LEU A 14 -11.40 5.57 9.96
N LEU A 15 -11.52 5.18 11.24
CA LEU A 15 -10.46 4.54 12.00
C LEU A 15 -10.83 3.10 12.28
N ILE A 16 -9.90 2.18 11.96
CA ILE A 16 -10.07 0.74 12.13
C ILE A 16 -8.89 0.22 12.93
N GLN A 17 -9.16 -0.64 13.90
CA GLN A 17 -8.18 -1.41 14.66
C GLN A 17 -8.43 -2.90 14.47
N ALA A 18 -7.36 -3.65 14.29
CA ALA A 18 -7.39 -5.11 14.23
C ALA A 18 -6.39 -5.68 15.22
N ASP A 19 -6.89 -6.34 16.27
CA ASP A 19 -6.06 -7.06 17.21
C ASP A 19 -5.50 -8.31 16.52
N LEU A 20 -4.17 -8.49 16.62
CA LEU A 20 -3.42 -9.54 15.96
C LEU A 20 -2.74 -10.47 16.95
N LYS A 21 -2.36 -11.64 16.48
CA LYS A 21 -1.50 -12.59 17.20
C LYS A 21 -0.60 -13.33 16.21
N PRO A 22 0.54 -13.86 16.64
CA PRO A 22 1.30 -14.82 15.81
C PRO A 22 0.39 -16.00 15.41
N LEU A 23 0.50 -16.41 14.14
CA LEU A 23 -0.25 -17.55 13.61
C LEU A 23 0.12 -18.85 14.34
N GLN A 24 1.40 -18.98 14.67
CA GLN A 24 1.95 -20.10 15.45
C GLN A 24 2.93 -19.60 16.52
N GLY A 25 2.87 -20.21 17.69
CA GLY A 25 3.72 -19.85 18.81
C GLY A 25 3.38 -18.49 19.39
N THR A 26 4.39 -17.84 20.02
CA THR A 26 4.21 -16.56 20.71
C THR A 26 5.20 -15.49 20.25
N ARG A 27 6.19 -15.86 19.46
CA ARG A 27 7.29 -14.99 19.04
C ARG A 27 7.06 -14.47 17.63
N PHE A 28 7.57 -13.28 17.37
CA PHE A 28 7.60 -12.69 16.05
C PHE A 28 8.85 -11.82 15.87
N GLN A 29 9.25 -11.62 14.62
CA GLN A 29 10.35 -10.75 14.25
C GLN A 29 9.77 -9.48 13.61
N PRO A 30 10.02 -8.28 14.18
CA PRO A 30 9.57 -7.01 13.61
C PRO A 30 10.36 -6.63 12.37
N THR A 31 9.95 -5.53 11.71
CA THR A 31 10.83 -4.83 10.77
C THR A 31 12.07 -4.32 11.51
N GLY A 32 13.18 -4.18 10.80
CA GLY A 32 14.42 -3.65 11.36
C GLY A 32 15.40 -3.27 10.26
N PHE A 33 16.32 -2.38 10.61
CA PHE A 33 17.40 -1.96 9.73
C PHE A 33 18.71 -2.58 10.18
N PRO A 34 19.63 -2.94 9.27
CA PRO A 34 20.87 -3.61 9.63
C PRO A 34 21.69 -2.89 10.71
N ASN A 35 21.68 -1.56 10.71
CA ASN A 35 22.48 -0.74 11.63
C ASN A 35 21.69 -0.18 12.83
N LEU A 36 20.35 -0.28 12.82
CA LEU A 36 19.48 0.29 13.87
C LEU A 36 18.74 -0.80 14.65
N GLY A 37 18.67 -2.02 14.10
CA GLY A 37 17.86 -3.09 14.67
C GLY A 37 16.37 -2.80 14.62
N PRO A 38 15.59 -3.40 15.53
CA PRO A 38 14.15 -3.19 15.64
C PRO A 38 13.83 -1.80 16.19
N ALA A 39 12.73 -1.18 15.71
CA ALA A 39 12.28 0.13 16.14
C ALA A 39 11.54 0.03 17.49
N ARG A 40 12.27 0.01 18.59
CA ARG A 40 11.77 0.00 19.97
C ARG A 40 11.68 1.42 20.51
N TYR A 41 10.65 1.70 21.31
CA TYR A 41 10.41 2.99 21.94
C TYR A 41 9.53 2.83 23.18
N ALA A 42 9.52 3.83 24.04
CA ALA A 42 8.63 3.87 25.19
C ALA A 42 7.26 4.45 24.79
N GLY A 43 6.19 3.79 25.18
CA GLY A 43 4.84 4.30 25.05
C GLY A 43 4.52 5.40 26.06
N PRO A 44 3.35 6.05 25.96
CA PRO A 44 2.96 7.15 26.85
C PRO A 44 2.92 6.79 28.34
N GLY A 45 2.64 5.52 28.67
CA GLY A 45 2.64 4.99 30.02
C GLY A 45 3.98 4.44 30.49
N GLY A 46 5.03 4.53 29.65
CA GLY A 46 6.35 3.94 29.91
C GLY A 46 6.50 2.48 29.52
N GLU A 47 5.45 1.89 28.93
CA GLU A 47 5.48 0.53 28.40
C GLU A 47 6.44 0.39 27.22
N GLU A 48 7.04 -0.79 27.09
CA GLU A 48 7.93 -1.09 25.97
C GLU A 48 7.09 -1.32 24.70
N MET A 49 7.32 -0.50 23.68
CA MET A 49 6.65 -0.55 22.39
C MET A 49 7.58 -0.99 21.28
N LEU A 50 7.02 -1.52 20.20
CA LEU A 50 7.75 -1.95 19.03
C LEU A 50 6.96 -1.67 17.75
N LEU A 51 7.56 -1.01 16.78
CA LEU A 51 7.00 -0.91 15.45
C LEU A 51 7.22 -2.23 14.70
N VAL A 52 6.13 -2.97 14.46
CA VAL A 52 6.17 -4.26 13.76
C VAL A 52 6.21 -4.08 12.26
N GLU A 53 5.41 -3.12 11.76
CA GLU A 53 5.33 -2.80 10.34
C GLU A 53 5.04 -1.30 10.15
N SER A 54 5.85 -0.63 9.32
CA SER A 54 5.77 0.82 9.10
C SER A 54 4.64 1.21 8.13
N ASN A 55 4.26 2.50 8.14
CA ASN A 55 3.27 3.02 7.20
C ASN A 55 3.65 2.81 5.73
N GLN A 56 4.93 2.89 5.39
CA GLN A 56 5.38 2.67 4.02
C GLN A 56 5.26 1.21 3.63
N SER A 57 5.70 0.31 4.49
CA SER A 57 5.61 -1.12 4.24
C SER A 57 4.16 -1.60 4.16
N MET A 58 3.29 -1.11 5.07
CA MET A 58 1.85 -1.42 5.01
C MET A 58 1.21 -0.92 3.72
N ALA A 59 1.59 0.26 3.22
CA ALA A 59 1.09 0.73 1.93
C ALA A 59 1.44 -0.24 0.80
N ASN A 60 2.69 -0.68 0.71
CA ASN A 60 3.14 -1.64 -0.31
C ASN A 60 2.38 -2.97 -0.21
N ARG A 61 2.10 -3.45 1.01
CA ARG A 61 1.30 -4.67 1.22
C ARG A 61 -0.16 -4.51 0.81
N LEU A 62 -0.76 -3.36 1.12
CA LEU A 62 -2.12 -3.03 0.70
C LEU A 62 -2.23 -2.93 -0.83
N GLU A 63 -1.19 -2.49 -1.50
CA GLU A 63 -1.08 -2.46 -2.96
C GLU A 63 -0.91 -3.87 -3.52
N ALA A 64 0.02 -4.65 -3.00
CA ALA A 64 0.26 -6.03 -3.44
C ALA A 64 -0.98 -6.93 -3.26
N ALA A 65 -1.76 -6.74 -2.19
CA ALA A 65 -3.00 -7.48 -1.97
C ALA A 65 -4.10 -7.24 -3.04
N CYS A 66 -3.92 -6.23 -3.89
CA CYS A 66 -4.82 -5.90 -5.00
C CYS A 66 -4.32 -6.37 -6.36
N TRP A 67 -3.16 -7.00 -6.43
CA TRP A 67 -2.52 -7.43 -7.66
C TRP A 67 -2.56 -8.94 -7.84
N ASP A 68 -2.91 -9.39 -9.04
CA ASP A 68 -2.86 -10.79 -9.46
C ASP A 68 -1.61 -10.99 -10.33
N GLU A 69 -0.55 -11.51 -9.73
CA GLU A 69 0.74 -11.75 -10.39
C GLU A 69 0.61 -12.70 -11.59
N ALA A 70 -0.30 -13.69 -11.51
CA ALA A 70 -0.48 -14.66 -12.58
C ALA A 70 -1.20 -14.07 -13.79
N ALA A 71 -2.15 -13.17 -13.55
CA ALA A 71 -2.87 -12.47 -14.58
C ALA A 71 -2.14 -11.20 -15.05
N ASP A 72 -1.12 -10.75 -14.32
CA ASP A 72 -0.46 -9.45 -14.49
C ASP A 72 -1.48 -8.30 -14.59
N ASP A 73 -2.43 -8.30 -13.66
CA ASP A 73 -3.53 -7.33 -13.64
C ASP A 73 -4.06 -7.16 -12.20
N TRP A 74 -4.96 -6.21 -12.03
CA TRP A 74 -5.77 -6.11 -10.82
C TRP A 74 -6.46 -7.45 -10.52
N VAL A 75 -6.61 -7.77 -9.23
CA VAL A 75 -7.51 -8.86 -8.81
C VAL A 75 -8.92 -8.64 -9.38
N PRO A 76 -9.70 -9.71 -9.65
CA PRO A 76 -10.96 -9.61 -10.40
C PRO A 76 -11.91 -8.49 -10.00
N PRO A 77 -12.16 -8.19 -8.70
CA PRO A 77 -13.08 -7.11 -8.32
C PRO A 77 -12.63 -5.70 -8.71
N LEU A 78 -11.33 -5.51 -8.99
CA LEU A 78 -10.73 -4.20 -9.31
C LEU A 78 -10.42 -4.02 -10.79
N ARG A 79 -10.66 -5.02 -11.63
CA ARG A 79 -10.41 -4.94 -13.07
C ARG A 79 -11.19 -3.79 -13.71
N GLY A 80 -10.52 -3.06 -14.59
CA GLY A 80 -11.07 -1.86 -15.21
C GLY A 80 -10.68 -0.55 -14.51
N LEU A 81 -9.99 -0.60 -13.36
CA LEU A 81 -9.29 0.58 -12.84
C LEU A 81 -8.08 0.89 -13.74
N PRO A 82 -7.84 2.18 -14.05
CA PRO A 82 -6.64 2.59 -14.78
C PRO A 82 -5.36 2.27 -14.03
N LEU A 83 -4.29 2.00 -14.80
CA LEU A 83 -2.93 1.89 -14.28
C LEU A 83 -1.90 2.14 -15.39
N VAL A 84 -0.65 2.34 -15.01
CA VAL A 84 0.48 2.41 -15.94
C VAL A 84 1.26 1.11 -15.87
N LYS A 85 1.42 0.43 -17.01
CA LYS A 85 2.29 -0.76 -17.15
C LYS A 85 3.62 -0.39 -17.79
N VAL A 86 4.69 -0.96 -17.29
CA VAL A 86 6.03 -0.86 -17.85
C VAL A 86 6.41 -2.17 -18.50
N LEU A 87 6.76 -2.10 -19.79
CA LEU A 87 7.20 -3.26 -20.57
C LEU A 87 8.69 -3.16 -20.89
N SER A 88 9.34 -4.32 -21.03
CA SER A 88 10.67 -4.39 -21.63
C SER A 88 10.60 -4.10 -23.15
N PRO A 89 11.76 -3.86 -23.81
CA PRO A 89 11.80 -3.71 -25.26
C PRO A 89 11.27 -4.93 -26.04
N GLU A 90 11.29 -6.10 -25.42
CA GLU A 90 10.78 -7.36 -25.96
C GLU A 90 9.28 -7.55 -25.72
N GLY A 91 8.61 -6.54 -25.10
CA GLY A 91 7.17 -6.57 -24.82
C GLY A 91 6.79 -7.38 -23.59
N LYS A 92 7.74 -7.79 -22.75
CA LYS A 92 7.44 -8.49 -21.49
C LYS A 92 7.12 -7.48 -20.38
N SER A 93 6.17 -7.81 -19.53
CA SER A 93 5.88 -7.01 -18.33
C SER A 93 7.09 -6.96 -17.42
N MET A 94 7.42 -5.76 -16.94
CA MET A 94 8.51 -5.51 -15.99
C MET A 94 7.95 -5.10 -14.62
N THR A 95 7.07 -4.11 -14.60
CA THR A 95 6.46 -3.56 -13.40
C THR A 95 5.25 -2.67 -13.77
N ASN A 96 4.65 -2.05 -12.78
CA ASN A 96 3.50 -1.15 -12.99
C ASN A 96 3.40 -0.10 -11.87
N SER A 97 2.54 0.90 -12.05
CA SER A 97 2.37 1.99 -11.07
C SER A 97 1.83 1.55 -9.70
N VAL A 98 1.24 0.37 -9.60
CA VAL A 98 0.70 -0.18 -8.35
C VAL A 98 1.80 -0.82 -7.50
N LEU A 99 2.72 -1.56 -8.14
CA LEU A 99 3.78 -2.30 -7.46
C LEU A 99 5.06 -1.48 -7.25
N GLU A 100 5.24 -0.40 -8.02
CA GLU A 100 6.41 0.47 -7.89
C GLU A 100 6.41 1.24 -6.57
N SER A 101 7.53 1.24 -5.88
CA SER A 101 7.68 1.93 -4.59
C SER A 101 7.42 3.45 -4.68
N HIS A 102 7.70 4.04 -5.82
CA HIS A 102 7.46 5.46 -6.13
C HIS A 102 6.22 5.69 -6.99
N ARG A 103 5.43 4.65 -7.25
CA ARG A 103 4.18 4.69 -8.03
C ARG A 103 4.41 5.39 -9.39
N LEU A 104 3.56 6.35 -9.74
CA LEU A 104 3.72 7.12 -10.98
C LEU A 104 5.04 7.90 -11.09
N ASN A 105 5.73 8.18 -9.97
CA ASN A 105 7.05 8.82 -10.00
C ASN A 105 8.21 7.84 -10.18
N SER A 106 7.93 6.57 -10.46
CA SER A 106 8.97 5.57 -10.72
C SER A 106 9.87 6.00 -11.89
N PRO A 107 11.19 5.80 -11.77
CA PRO A 107 12.11 6.05 -12.88
C PRO A 107 11.81 5.15 -14.08
N TYR A 108 11.26 3.95 -13.86
CA TYR A 108 10.84 3.08 -14.97
C TYR A 108 9.69 3.68 -15.79
N ILE A 109 8.87 4.53 -15.17
CA ILE A 109 7.72 5.20 -15.81
C ILE A 109 8.14 6.54 -16.43
N LEU A 110 8.96 7.34 -15.72
CA LEU A 110 9.21 8.74 -16.08
C LEU A 110 10.61 9.03 -16.62
N GLU A 111 11.59 8.10 -16.53
CA GLU A 111 12.98 8.39 -16.88
C GLU A 111 13.52 7.55 -18.06
N GLY A 112 12.69 6.73 -18.67
CA GLY A 112 13.04 5.97 -19.88
C GLY A 112 13.11 6.84 -21.14
N LYS A 113 13.53 6.21 -22.27
CA LYS A 113 13.45 6.85 -23.61
C LYS A 113 12.01 7.04 -24.07
N ASP A 114 11.11 6.16 -23.64
CA ASP A 114 9.67 6.31 -23.88
C ASP A 114 9.11 7.32 -22.88
N GLU A 115 8.73 8.49 -23.36
CA GLU A 115 8.21 9.59 -22.57
C GLU A 115 6.68 9.68 -22.63
N THR A 116 5.97 8.62 -23.02
CA THR A 116 4.51 8.61 -23.18
C THR A 116 3.80 9.16 -21.96
N VAL A 117 4.07 8.60 -20.76
CA VAL A 117 3.42 9.04 -19.51
C VAL A 117 3.95 10.41 -19.07
N LEU A 118 5.25 10.68 -19.21
CA LEU A 118 5.80 11.99 -18.88
C LEU A 118 5.11 13.09 -19.70
N ASN A 119 4.98 12.91 -21.01
CA ASN A 119 4.36 13.89 -21.91
C ASN A 119 2.85 14.02 -21.66
N LEU A 120 2.16 12.90 -21.34
CA LEU A 120 0.76 12.93 -20.95
C LEU A 120 0.55 13.78 -19.69
N LEU A 121 1.38 13.55 -18.65
CA LEU A 121 1.31 14.33 -17.42
C LEU A 121 1.68 15.79 -17.63
N LYS A 122 2.75 16.09 -18.39
CA LYS A 122 3.15 17.46 -18.75
C LYS A 122 2.01 18.21 -19.42
N THR A 123 1.37 17.60 -20.40
CA THR A 123 0.27 18.23 -21.14
C THR A 123 -0.93 18.50 -20.23
N ARG A 124 -1.34 17.52 -19.43
CA ARG A 124 -2.51 17.65 -18.55
C ARG A 124 -2.26 18.56 -17.35
N LEU A 125 -1.02 18.67 -16.88
CA LEU A 125 -0.64 19.47 -15.71
C LEU A 125 0.05 20.79 -16.09
N ALA A 126 0.06 21.17 -17.37
CA ALA A 126 0.71 22.37 -17.87
C ALA A 126 0.24 23.67 -17.18
N ALA A 127 -1.03 23.73 -16.78
CA ALA A 127 -1.58 24.87 -16.03
C ALA A 127 -0.92 25.10 -14.67
N PHE A 128 -0.16 24.13 -14.15
CA PHE A 128 0.52 24.21 -12.85
C PHE A 128 1.99 24.62 -12.95
N GLU A 129 2.51 24.87 -14.16
CA GLU A 129 3.89 25.39 -14.35
C GLU A 129 4.09 26.72 -13.61
N GLN A 130 3.06 27.55 -13.57
CA GLN A 130 3.05 28.82 -12.86
C GLN A 130 1.86 28.89 -11.90
N GLY A 131 2.03 29.61 -10.78
CA GLY A 131 0.96 29.86 -9.83
C GLY A 131 0.67 28.71 -8.85
N ARG A 132 -0.50 28.75 -8.25
CA ARG A 132 -0.95 27.76 -7.24
C ARG A 132 -1.41 26.46 -7.91
N VAL A 133 -1.03 25.33 -7.35
CA VAL A 133 -1.53 24.03 -7.77
C VAL A 133 -3.00 23.86 -7.33
N ASP A 134 -3.89 23.61 -8.27
CA ASP A 134 -5.25 23.18 -7.98
C ASP A 134 -5.24 21.67 -7.69
N LEU A 135 -5.45 21.29 -6.42
CA LEU A 135 -5.44 19.90 -5.99
C LEU A 135 -6.61 19.08 -6.54
N ARG A 136 -7.74 19.71 -6.91
CA ARG A 136 -8.88 19.02 -7.50
C ARG A 136 -8.56 18.58 -8.93
N GLU A 137 -7.95 19.49 -9.70
CA GLU A 137 -7.54 19.16 -11.05
C GLU A 137 -6.38 18.14 -11.07
N LEU A 138 -5.41 18.28 -10.15
CA LEU A 138 -4.37 17.26 -9.97
C LEU A 138 -5.00 15.90 -9.64
N ALA A 139 -5.95 15.84 -8.71
CA ALA A 139 -6.63 14.60 -8.36
C ALA A 139 -7.42 14.01 -9.54
N ARG A 140 -8.06 14.86 -10.38
CA ARG A 140 -8.76 14.44 -11.58
C ARG A 140 -7.82 13.79 -12.60
N VAL A 141 -6.67 14.40 -12.84
CA VAL A 141 -5.65 13.84 -13.75
C VAL A 141 -5.14 12.50 -13.22
N LEU A 142 -4.82 12.43 -11.93
CA LEU A 142 -4.35 11.19 -11.31
C LEU A 142 -5.42 10.08 -11.31
N LEU A 143 -6.70 10.42 -11.01
CA LEU A 143 -7.81 9.47 -11.11
C LEU A 143 -7.87 8.83 -12.49
N SER A 144 -7.67 9.63 -13.54
CA SER A 144 -7.80 9.15 -14.90
C SER A 144 -6.70 8.18 -15.33
N VAL A 145 -5.53 8.23 -14.69
CA VAL A 145 -4.33 7.45 -15.08
C VAL A 145 -4.04 6.33 -14.06
N ASP A 146 -4.21 6.63 -12.78
CA ASP A 146 -3.91 5.71 -11.68
C ASP A 146 -4.66 6.14 -10.39
N PRO A 147 -5.87 5.64 -10.14
CA PRO A 147 -6.62 5.91 -8.91
C PRO A 147 -5.91 5.42 -7.65
N ASN A 148 -4.98 4.47 -7.75
CA ASN A 148 -4.16 4.04 -6.62
C ASN A 148 -3.31 5.19 -6.06
N ALA A 149 -2.86 6.12 -6.92
CA ALA A 149 -2.15 7.32 -6.50
C ALA A 149 -3.00 8.25 -5.62
N LEU A 150 -4.34 8.23 -5.74
CA LEU A 150 -5.22 8.97 -4.83
C LEU A 150 -5.31 8.31 -3.45
N VAL A 151 -5.24 6.98 -3.39
CA VAL A 151 -5.32 6.23 -2.13
C VAL A 151 -4.01 6.28 -1.36
N HIS A 152 -2.89 6.01 -2.02
CA HIS A 152 -1.58 5.88 -1.36
C HIS A 152 -0.70 7.13 -1.46
N GLY A 153 -1.20 8.17 -2.14
CA GLY A 153 -0.45 9.40 -2.36
C GLY A 153 0.60 9.28 -3.46
N VAL A 154 1.01 10.42 -3.96
CA VAL A 154 2.08 10.51 -4.97
C VAL A 154 2.85 11.81 -4.79
N PHE A 155 4.13 11.77 -5.11
CA PHE A 155 4.99 12.95 -5.24
C PHE A 155 5.67 12.89 -6.61
N LEU A 156 5.26 13.78 -7.52
CA LEU A 156 5.85 13.91 -8.85
C LEU A 156 7.05 14.87 -8.75
N ALA A 157 8.24 14.30 -8.54
CA ALA A 157 9.46 15.04 -8.24
C ALA A 157 10.21 15.53 -9.49
N LYS A 158 9.75 15.16 -10.69
CA LYS A 158 10.38 15.57 -11.95
C LYS A 158 10.27 17.08 -12.17
N LYS A 159 11.37 17.74 -12.49
CA LYS A 159 11.40 19.19 -12.76
C LYS A 159 10.47 19.57 -13.92
N GLU A 160 10.33 18.70 -14.90
CA GLU A 160 9.45 18.84 -16.06
C GLU A 160 7.96 18.78 -15.70
N LEU A 161 7.62 18.44 -14.47
CA LEU A 161 6.24 18.41 -13.94
C LEU A 161 6.09 19.54 -12.91
N ALA A 162 5.81 20.73 -13.39
CA ALA A 162 5.62 21.94 -12.57
C ALA A 162 6.75 22.17 -11.54
N GLY A 163 8.00 21.99 -11.94
CA GLY A 163 9.16 22.17 -11.07
C GLY A 163 9.35 21.09 -10.01
N GLY A 164 8.69 19.92 -10.13
CA GLY A 164 8.81 18.82 -9.19
C GLY A 164 8.10 19.06 -7.87
N ARG A 165 7.03 19.86 -7.84
CA ARG A 165 6.31 20.26 -6.63
C ARG A 165 4.93 19.64 -6.46
N LEU A 166 4.50 18.79 -7.44
CA LEU A 166 3.18 18.21 -7.42
C LEU A 166 3.11 17.02 -6.47
N ARG A 167 2.26 17.09 -5.47
CA ARG A 167 2.07 16.03 -4.49
C ARG A 167 0.65 15.97 -3.98
N LEU A 168 0.18 14.74 -3.74
CA LEU A 168 -1.00 14.45 -2.93
C LEU A 168 -0.59 13.55 -1.77
N PRO A 169 -1.00 13.87 -0.53
CA PRO A 169 -0.79 12.97 0.60
C PRO A 169 -1.69 11.73 0.45
N ARG A 170 -1.31 10.64 1.11
CA ARG A 170 -2.12 9.42 1.12
C ARG A 170 -3.40 9.62 1.93
N VAL A 171 -4.51 9.05 1.44
CA VAL A 171 -5.76 9.03 2.20
C VAL A 171 -5.88 7.78 3.07
N LEU A 172 -5.24 6.67 2.70
CA LEU A 172 -5.20 5.44 3.49
C LEU A 172 -3.80 5.27 4.08
N SER A 173 -3.68 5.33 5.41
CA SER A 173 -2.46 4.99 6.15
C SER A 173 -2.72 3.82 7.08
N ALA A 174 -1.69 2.99 7.29
CA ALA A 174 -1.75 1.86 8.19
C ALA A 174 -0.36 1.58 8.77
N PHE A 175 -0.30 0.99 9.96
CA PHE A 175 0.92 0.50 10.59
C PHE A 175 0.56 -0.59 11.60
N ILE A 176 1.56 -1.36 12.07
CA ILE A 176 1.36 -2.37 13.10
C ILE A 176 2.32 -2.08 14.25
N GLU A 177 1.78 -2.01 15.46
CA GLU A 177 2.53 -1.83 16.70
C GLU A 177 2.30 -2.99 17.66
N ALA A 178 3.31 -3.23 18.48
CA ALA A 178 3.24 -4.12 19.62
C ALA A 178 3.47 -3.35 20.91
N ALA A 179 2.75 -3.71 21.97
CA ALA A 179 2.87 -3.15 23.32
C ALA A 179 3.21 -4.26 24.32
N ASP A 180 3.81 -3.88 25.45
CA ASP A 180 4.27 -4.80 26.49
C ASP A 180 5.25 -5.83 25.94
N VAL A 181 6.27 -5.33 25.26
CA VAL A 181 7.19 -6.11 24.45
C VAL A 181 8.33 -6.66 25.32
N SER A 182 8.70 -7.92 25.09
CA SER A 182 9.89 -8.52 25.67
C SER A 182 10.74 -9.18 24.59
N VAL A 183 12.07 -9.06 24.74
CA VAL A 183 13.02 -9.70 23.85
C VAL A 183 13.00 -11.21 24.10
N ALA A 184 12.90 -11.98 23.03
CA ALA A 184 13.04 -13.42 22.99
C ALA A 184 14.21 -13.76 22.08
N SER A 185 15.43 -13.77 22.63
CA SER A 185 16.63 -14.07 21.86
C SER A 185 16.53 -15.45 21.22
N SER A 186 16.90 -15.54 19.97
CA SER A 186 16.83 -16.72 19.13
C SER A 186 18.12 -16.89 18.35
N GLY A 187 18.33 -18.06 17.79
CA GLY A 187 19.51 -18.34 16.98
C GLY A 187 19.48 -19.73 16.40
N GLY A 188 20.50 -20.04 15.67
CA GLY A 188 20.67 -21.35 15.04
C GLY A 188 22.03 -21.44 14.36
N VAL A 189 22.23 -22.54 13.66
CA VAL A 189 23.41 -22.78 12.84
C VAL A 189 22.95 -23.14 11.44
N LYS A 190 23.48 -22.44 10.43
CA LYS A 190 23.41 -22.92 9.05
C LYS A 190 24.44 -24.03 8.89
N ASN A 191 23.96 -25.25 8.72
CA ASN A 191 24.84 -26.41 8.57
C ASN A 191 25.32 -26.54 7.12
N ASP A 192 26.63 -26.66 6.94
CA ASP A 192 27.21 -27.07 5.68
C ASP A 192 27.51 -28.60 5.75
N SER A 193 26.77 -29.36 4.99
CA SER A 193 26.92 -30.82 4.94
C SER A 193 28.07 -31.27 4.05
N VAL A 194 28.64 -30.39 3.24
CA VAL A 194 29.72 -30.68 2.30
C VAL A 194 31.08 -30.36 2.93
N ASP A 195 31.24 -29.19 3.50
CA ASP A 195 32.45 -28.74 4.15
C ASP A 195 32.13 -28.01 5.47
N PRO A 196 31.78 -28.74 6.54
CA PRO A 196 31.39 -28.15 7.83
C PRO A 196 32.46 -27.28 8.49
N LYS A 197 33.74 -27.46 8.12
CA LYS A 197 34.88 -26.71 8.64
C LYS A 197 35.41 -25.65 7.68
N GLY A 198 34.72 -25.43 6.56
CA GLY A 198 35.13 -24.52 5.53
C GLY A 198 35.14 -23.05 5.98
N ASP A 199 35.75 -22.20 5.16
CA ASP A 199 35.89 -20.77 5.42
C ASP A 199 34.51 -20.05 5.33
N THR A 200 34.01 -19.66 6.50
CA THR A 200 32.70 -18.99 6.61
C THR A 200 32.66 -17.62 5.93
N ALA A 201 33.82 -16.94 5.81
CA ALA A 201 33.92 -15.65 5.11
C ALA A 201 33.69 -15.82 3.59
N LYS A 202 33.95 -17.01 3.05
CA LYS A 202 33.71 -17.37 1.66
C LYS A 202 32.37 -18.07 1.42
N GLY A 203 31.56 -18.19 2.47
CA GLY A 203 30.23 -18.82 2.40
C GLY A 203 30.24 -20.33 2.62
N PHE A 204 31.38 -20.94 3.02
CA PHE A 204 31.49 -22.34 3.39
C PHE A 204 31.39 -22.54 4.91
N GLY A 205 31.19 -23.79 5.32
CA GLY A 205 31.22 -24.16 6.73
C GLY A 205 29.92 -23.87 7.50
N ASN A 206 29.92 -24.29 8.75
CA ASN A 206 28.79 -24.06 9.66
C ASN A 206 28.79 -22.61 10.17
N VAL A 207 27.73 -21.86 9.89
CA VAL A 207 27.61 -20.46 10.29
C VAL A 207 26.59 -20.33 11.41
N PRO A 208 26.99 -20.11 12.67
CA PRO A 208 26.08 -19.76 13.74
C PRO A 208 25.55 -18.36 13.52
N PHE A 209 24.26 -18.14 13.85
CA PHE A 209 23.64 -16.83 13.85
C PHE A 209 22.77 -16.65 15.08
N ALA A 210 22.72 -15.42 15.57
CA ALA A 210 21.80 -15.00 16.61
C ALA A 210 20.92 -13.89 16.06
N ARG A 211 19.69 -13.82 16.54
CA ARG A 211 18.76 -12.73 16.24
C ARG A 211 17.82 -12.51 17.41
N ASP A 212 17.34 -11.29 17.57
CA ASP A 212 16.28 -10.97 18.49
C ASP A 212 14.92 -11.16 17.81
N GLU A 213 14.09 -11.97 18.42
CA GLU A 213 12.65 -12.06 18.22
C GLU A 213 11.97 -11.42 19.42
N PHE A 214 10.66 -11.26 19.38
CA PHE A 214 9.92 -10.58 20.42
C PHE A 214 8.66 -11.34 20.76
N THR A 215 8.21 -11.21 22.01
CA THR A 215 6.84 -11.46 22.44
C THR A 215 6.18 -10.13 22.77
N ALA A 216 4.86 -10.08 22.77
CA ALA A 216 4.10 -8.89 23.11
C ALA A 216 2.83 -9.23 23.88
N GLY A 217 2.43 -8.36 24.78
CA GLY A 217 1.13 -8.42 25.42
C GLY A 217 -0.01 -8.07 24.47
N ARG A 218 0.27 -7.19 23.49
CA ARG A 218 -0.70 -6.80 22.46
C ARG A 218 -0.03 -6.49 21.12
N LEU A 219 -0.68 -6.90 20.04
CA LEU A 219 -0.31 -6.57 18.66
C LEU A 219 -1.53 -5.96 17.97
N VAL A 220 -1.39 -4.79 17.36
CA VAL A 220 -2.51 -4.09 16.71
C VAL A 220 -2.11 -3.54 15.36
N ALA A 221 -2.92 -3.84 14.34
CA ALA A 221 -2.88 -3.12 13.07
C ALA A 221 -3.87 -1.94 13.13
N TYR A 222 -3.39 -0.76 12.80
CA TYR A 222 -4.16 0.48 12.73
C TYR A 222 -4.33 0.91 11.29
N PHE A 223 -5.55 1.30 10.94
CA PHE A 223 -5.88 1.87 9.63
C PHE A 223 -6.62 3.17 9.81
N ASN A 224 -6.22 4.18 9.03
CA ASN A 224 -6.83 5.50 9.01
C ASN A 224 -7.13 5.88 7.56
N LEU A 225 -8.41 6.06 7.25
CA LEU A 225 -8.89 6.56 5.97
C LEU A 225 -9.35 8.01 6.12
N ASP A 226 -8.70 8.92 5.42
CA ASP A 226 -9.00 10.36 5.41
C ASP A 226 -10.19 10.66 4.49
N LEU A 227 -11.40 10.60 5.05
CA LEU A 227 -12.63 10.87 4.33
C LEU A 227 -12.76 12.35 3.94
N ALA A 228 -12.25 13.26 4.78
CA ALA A 228 -12.25 14.68 4.47
C ALA A 228 -11.38 15.01 3.26
N GLN A 229 -10.22 14.34 3.13
CA GLN A 229 -9.35 14.51 1.96
C GLN A 229 -10.00 13.93 0.70
N ILE A 230 -10.65 12.76 0.77
CA ILE A 230 -11.36 12.17 -0.37
C ILE A 230 -12.42 13.17 -0.88
N ARG A 231 -13.25 13.72 0.01
CA ARG A 231 -14.21 14.76 -0.36
C ARG A 231 -13.54 16.02 -0.90
N GLY A 232 -12.42 16.40 -0.31
CA GLY A 232 -11.63 17.56 -0.73
C GLY A 232 -11.09 17.47 -2.16
N PHE A 233 -10.99 16.28 -2.74
CA PHE A 233 -10.66 16.11 -4.16
C PHE A 233 -11.76 16.67 -5.08
N GLY A 234 -13.02 16.81 -4.61
CA GLY A 234 -14.11 17.42 -5.35
C GLY A 234 -14.46 16.70 -6.66
N LEU A 235 -14.33 15.37 -6.70
CA LEU A 235 -14.50 14.55 -7.90
C LEU A 235 -15.93 13.96 -8.03
N GLY A 236 -16.83 14.30 -7.10
CA GLY A 236 -18.21 13.85 -7.09
C GLY A 236 -18.45 12.55 -6.31
N ASN A 237 -19.71 12.30 -5.98
CA ASN A 237 -20.10 11.22 -5.07
C ASN A 237 -19.77 9.82 -5.60
N ALA A 238 -19.81 9.59 -6.90
CA ALA A 238 -19.48 8.31 -7.50
C ALA A 238 -18.00 7.96 -7.26
N VAL A 239 -17.10 8.93 -7.44
CA VAL A 239 -15.66 8.77 -7.20
C VAL A 239 -15.37 8.64 -5.70
N GLU A 240 -16.00 9.45 -4.85
CA GLU A 240 -15.83 9.33 -3.39
C GLU A 240 -16.22 7.93 -2.93
N ARG A 241 -17.37 7.42 -3.35
CA ARG A 241 -17.84 6.07 -3.06
C ARG A 241 -16.84 5.00 -3.55
N LEU A 242 -16.35 5.13 -4.78
CA LEU A 242 -15.36 4.22 -5.34
C LEU A 242 -14.08 4.21 -4.52
N LEU A 243 -13.51 5.38 -4.18
CA LEU A 243 -12.25 5.47 -3.42
C LEU A 243 -12.39 4.90 -2.00
N VAL A 244 -13.54 5.13 -1.34
CA VAL A 244 -13.82 4.54 -0.03
C VAL A 244 -13.89 3.01 -0.13
N MET A 245 -14.68 2.47 -1.07
CA MET A 245 -14.78 1.01 -1.26
C MET A 245 -13.45 0.39 -1.65
N PHE A 246 -12.67 1.04 -2.49
CA PHE A 246 -11.34 0.58 -2.90
C PHE A 246 -10.37 0.54 -1.70
N ALA A 247 -10.38 1.56 -0.83
CA ALA A 247 -9.58 1.57 0.39
C ALA A 247 -10.01 0.46 1.37
N LEU A 248 -11.31 0.28 1.57
CA LEU A 248 -11.86 -0.78 2.42
C LEU A 248 -11.55 -2.18 1.88
N PHE A 249 -11.62 -2.38 0.56
CA PHE A 249 -11.23 -3.63 -0.08
C PHE A 249 -9.77 -3.97 0.20
N LYS A 250 -8.85 -3.00 0.10
CA LYS A 250 -7.44 -3.18 0.45
C LYS A 250 -7.27 -3.62 1.90
N VAL A 251 -7.95 -2.96 2.84
CA VAL A 251 -7.90 -3.29 4.26
C VAL A 251 -8.42 -4.72 4.52
N ARG A 252 -9.58 -5.08 3.96
CA ARG A 252 -10.13 -6.42 4.12
C ARG A 252 -9.28 -7.49 3.46
N SER A 253 -8.74 -7.22 2.27
CA SER A 253 -7.88 -8.18 1.55
C SER A 253 -6.64 -8.55 2.35
N ILE A 254 -5.93 -7.58 2.93
CA ILE A 254 -4.75 -7.87 3.75
C ILE A 254 -5.11 -8.60 5.05
N LEU A 255 -6.23 -8.24 5.69
CA LEU A 255 -6.67 -8.89 6.93
C LEU A 255 -7.19 -10.31 6.71
N SER A 256 -7.78 -10.60 5.54
CA SER A 256 -8.33 -11.92 5.20
C SER A 256 -7.30 -12.85 4.55
N GLY A 257 -6.33 -12.30 3.79
CA GLY A 257 -5.31 -13.07 3.08
C GLY A 257 -4.15 -13.56 3.96
N GLY A 258 -4.18 -13.22 5.25
CA GLY A 258 -3.10 -13.48 6.19
C GLY A 258 -2.02 -12.38 6.16
N LEU A 259 -1.38 -12.18 7.31
CA LEU A 259 -0.38 -11.15 7.53
C LEU A 259 1.01 -11.79 7.64
N ARG A 260 1.42 -12.50 6.58
CA ARG A 260 2.78 -13.01 6.49
C ARG A 260 3.73 -11.88 6.12
N LEU A 261 4.14 -11.12 7.14
CA LEU A 261 5.00 -9.96 6.95
C LEU A 261 6.43 -10.36 6.58
N ARG A 262 6.92 -11.46 7.16
CA ARG A 262 8.24 -12.08 6.89
C ARG A 262 8.26 -13.49 7.45
N THR A 263 9.34 -14.26 7.23
CA THR A 263 9.41 -15.68 7.63
C THR A 263 9.12 -15.91 9.11
N ALA A 264 9.63 -15.04 9.99
CA ALA A 264 9.42 -15.14 11.44
C ALA A 264 8.40 -14.10 11.95
N CYS A 265 7.50 -13.63 11.11
CA CYS A 265 6.41 -12.74 11.48
C CYS A 265 5.20 -13.03 10.60
N ASP A 266 4.48 -14.08 10.95
CA ASP A 266 3.24 -14.51 10.32
C ASP A 266 2.11 -14.33 11.34
N LEU A 267 1.22 -13.38 11.08
CA LEU A 267 0.20 -12.93 12.02
C LEU A 267 -1.19 -13.30 11.50
N THR A 268 -2.12 -13.38 12.43
CA THR A 268 -3.55 -13.55 12.14
C THR A 268 -4.38 -12.67 13.04
N LEU A 269 -5.64 -12.49 12.70
CA LEU A 269 -6.61 -11.78 13.55
C LEU A 269 -6.82 -12.54 14.87
N ALA A 270 -6.73 -11.83 15.97
CA ALA A 270 -7.12 -12.35 17.29
C ALA A 270 -8.63 -12.20 17.54
N ALA A 271 -9.27 -11.21 16.92
CA ALA A 271 -10.69 -10.92 16.96
C ALA A 271 -11.10 -10.20 15.65
N ALA A 272 -12.41 -10.05 15.43
CA ALA A 272 -12.93 -9.26 14.33
C ALA A 272 -12.41 -7.80 14.38
N PRO A 273 -12.03 -7.20 13.24
CA PRO A 273 -11.62 -5.81 13.20
C PRO A 273 -12.71 -4.87 13.73
N LYS A 274 -12.31 -3.83 14.46
CA LYS A 274 -13.23 -2.86 15.08
C LYS A 274 -13.10 -1.51 14.39
N VAL A 275 -14.23 -0.89 14.05
CA VAL A 275 -14.28 0.51 13.72
C VAL A 275 -14.32 1.31 15.01
N THR A 276 -13.38 2.25 15.18
CA THR A 276 -13.28 3.10 16.37
C THR A 276 -13.78 4.52 16.11
N ALA A 277 -13.93 4.89 14.83
CA ALA A 277 -14.58 6.14 14.41
C ALA A 277 -14.98 6.05 12.92
N PRO A 278 -16.21 6.43 12.52
CA PRO A 278 -17.35 6.66 13.41
C PRO A 278 -17.91 5.33 13.97
N GLU A 279 -18.35 5.33 15.22
CA GLU A 279 -18.77 4.12 15.92
C GLU A 279 -20.00 3.42 15.31
N ASN A 280 -20.84 4.16 14.59
CA ASN A 280 -22.04 3.65 13.93
C ASN A 280 -21.79 3.01 12.57
N PHE A 281 -20.52 2.88 12.12
CA PHE A 281 -20.19 2.23 10.87
C PHE A 281 -19.73 0.79 11.10
N SER A 282 -20.36 -0.14 10.40
CA SER A 282 -19.94 -1.53 10.35
C SER A 282 -19.03 -1.76 9.14
N LEU A 283 -17.86 -2.33 9.37
CA LEU A 283 -16.90 -2.61 8.30
C LEU A 283 -17.46 -3.71 7.38
N PRO A 284 -17.73 -3.44 6.10
CA PRO A 284 -18.25 -4.44 5.18
C PRO A 284 -17.34 -5.65 5.04
N GLU A 285 -17.89 -6.82 4.72
CA GLU A 285 -17.10 -8.00 4.43
C GLU A 285 -16.38 -7.90 3.07
N LEU A 286 -15.30 -8.68 2.90
CA LEU A 286 -14.53 -8.67 1.66
C LEU A 286 -15.40 -9.04 0.45
N SER A 287 -16.30 -10.01 0.60
CA SER A 287 -17.21 -10.44 -0.46
C SER A 287 -18.18 -9.33 -0.88
N GLU A 288 -18.74 -8.58 0.08
CA GLU A 288 -19.65 -7.47 -0.21
C GLU A 288 -18.96 -6.36 -1.01
N LEU A 289 -17.70 -6.06 -0.65
CA LEU A 289 -16.87 -5.09 -1.36
C LEU A 289 -16.51 -5.60 -2.76
N ALA A 290 -16.15 -6.87 -2.89
CA ALA A 290 -15.83 -7.50 -4.15
C ALA A 290 -17.01 -7.49 -5.13
N ASP A 291 -18.21 -7.72 -4.65
CA ASP A 291 -19.44 -7.70 -5.46
C ASP A 291 -19.84 -6.27 -5.90
N ALA A 292 -19.59 -5.27 -5.06
CA ALA A 292 -19.99 -3.89 -5.31
C ALA A 292 -19.01 -3.10 -6.21
N LEU A 293 -17.72 -3.40 -6.13
CA LEU A 293 -16.66 -2.63 -6.81
C LEU A 293 -16.77 -2.62 -8.33
N PRO A 294 -17.06 -3.73 -9.05
CA PRO A 294 -17.14 -3.72 -10.50
C PRO A 294 -18.20 -2.74 -11.04
N ALA A 295 -19.35 -2.68 -10.39
CA ALA A 295 -20.42 -1.74 -10.76
C ALA A 295 -20.00 -0.28 -10.52
N SER A 296 -19.30 0.00 -9.41
CA SER A 296 -18.79 1.33 -9.09
C SER A 296 -17.71 1.79 -10.08
N ILE A 297 -16.77 0.90 -10.43
CA ILE A 297 -15.73 1.17 -11.43
C ILE A 297 -16.37 1.49 -12.79
N LYS A 298 -17.37 0.69 -13.20
CA LYS A 298 -18.10 0.92 -14.44
C LYS A 298 -18.82 2.27 -14.43
N ALA A 299 -19.47 2.64 -13.34
CA ALA A 299 -20.18 3.91 -13.20
C ALA A 299 -19.23 5.10 -13.36
N VAL A 300 -18.10 5.13 -12.64
CA VAL A 300 -17.10 6.20 -12.75
C VAL A 300 -16.49 6.25 -14.15
N GLY A 301 -16.28 5.10 -14.78
CA GLY A 301 -15.80 5.01 -16.15
C GLY A 301 -16.78 5.56 -17.18
N ALA A 302 -18.08 5.35 -16.97
CA ALA A 302 -19.13 5.87 -17.86
C ALA A 302 -19.24 7.40 -17.81
N GLU A 303 -18.77 8.04 -16.73
CA GLU A 303 -18.66 9.50 -16.62
C GLU A 303 -17.43 10.06 -17.38
N GLY A 304 -16.65 9.22 -18.06
CA GLY A 304 -15.46 9.63 -18.80
C GLY A 304 -14.28 10.06 -17.91
N LEU A 305 -14.28 9.68 -16.64
CA LEU A 305 -13.25 10.08 -15.67
C LEU A 305 -11.98 9.24 -15.73
N PHE A 306 -12.00 8.11 -16.41
CA PHE A 306 -10.84 7.26 -16.64
C PHE A 306 -10.29 7.45 -18.06
N ALA A 307 -8.97 7.34 -18.21
CA ALA A 307 -8.33 7.35 -19.52
C ALA A 307 -8.74 6.13 -20.36
N GLU A 308 -8.76 6.30 -21.67
CA GLU A 308 -8.89 5.22 -22.64
C GLU A 308 -7.63 5.20 -23.54
N PRO A 309 -6.95 4.06 -23.67
CA PRO A 309 -7.20 2.80 -22.94
C PRO A 309 -6.95 2.91 -21.44
N ARG A 310 -7.60 2.05 -20.63
CA ARG A 310 -7.45 2.01 -19.16
C ARG A 310 -6.02 1.75 -18.71
N ILE A 311 -5.31 0.95 -19.48
CA ILE A 311 -3.90 0.63 -19.23
C ILE A 311 -3.05 1.50 -20.14
N THR A 312 -2.31 2.42 -19.54
CA THR A 312 -1.29 3.19 -20.24
C THR A 312 0.02 2.42 -20.22
N THR A 313 0.61 2.16 -21.38
CA THR A 313 1.83 1.37 -21.50
C THR A 313 3.05 2.26 -21.76
N VAL A 314 4.17 1.94 -21.09
CA VAL A 314 5.51 2.54 -21.31
C VAL A 314 6.49 1.42 -21.62
N VAL A 315 7.33 1.59 -22.65
CA VAL A 315 8.42 0.68 -22.96
C VAL A 315 9.71 1.22 -22.35
N TYR A 316 10.17 0.59 -21.26
CA TYR A 316 11.37 1.08 -20.58
C TYR A 316 12.64 0.73 -21.36
N ARG A 317 13.37 1.77 -21.75
CA ARG A 317 14.75 1.70 -22.23
C ARG A 317 15.55 2.74 -21.49
N LYS A 318 16.66 2.35 -20.90
CA LYS A 318 17.56 3.29 -20.21
C LYS A 318 18.02 4.37 -21.18
N LYS A 319 18.00 5.63 -20.73
CA LYS A 319 18.58 6.77 -21.48
C LYS A 319 20.09 6.67 -21.64
#